data_3222c0a373a7c1a21ba5ac08711976b0
#
_entry.id   3222c0a373a7c1a21ba5ac08711976b0
#
_cell.length_a   1.000
_cell.length_b   1.000
_cell.length_c   1.000
_cell.angle_alpha   90.00
_cell.angle_beta   90.00
_cell.angle_gamma   90.00
#
_symmetry.space_group_name_H-M   'P 1'
#
loop_
_entity.id
_entity.type
_entity.pdbx_description
1 polymer ?
#
loop_
_entity_poly.entity_id
_entity_poly.type
_entity_poly.pdbx_seq_one_letter_code
_entity_poly.pdbx_strand_id
1 'polypeptide(L)'
;MSGRIYWFTGQPGHGKTFLGEQLTEFLKTERRNWRRDVFYIDAETIDEIAPTDSCILEEKDGRVVTHAQMISGFLNNSGNDVIVSLISPIRKQREVFKTYMGESIVEIYVHNGDGRKTKLNYFENYEEPTKNFIPIDTTGLEPIDAYANLIHKLRNQDLI
;
A
#
# COMPACT_ATOMS: atom_id res chain seq x y z
N MET A 1 3.95 -3.29 21.48
CA MET A 1 3.31 -3.60 20.21
C MET A 1 4.34 -3.44 19.09
N SER A 2 4.41 -4.40 18.16
CA SER A 2 5.23 -4.29 16.96
C SER A 2 4.65 -3.26 15.99
N GLY A 3 5.45 -2.69 15.12
CA GLY A 3 4.97 -1.85 14.02
C GLY A 3 4.08 -2.64 13.05
N ARG A 4 3.46 -1.96 12.10
CA ARG A 4 2.60 -2.56 11.09
C ARG A 4 2.92 -2.02 9.69
N ILE A 5 2.82 -2.89 8.70
CA ILE A 5 2.90 -2.52 7.29
C ILE A 5 1.50 -2.45 6.72
N TYR A 6 1.12 -1.30 6.16
CA TYR A 6 -0.12 -1.10 5.41
C TYR A 6 0.22 -1.05 3.93
N TRP A 7 -0.03 -2.15 3.23
CA TRP A 7 0.35 -2.34 1.84
C TRP A 7 -0.82 -2.09 0.91
N PHE A 8 -0.86 -0.91 0.29
CA PHE A 8 -1.86 -0.58 -0.74
C PHE A 8 -1.44 -1.16 -2.08
N THR A 9 -2.36 -1.88 -2.72
CA THR A 9 -2.22 -2.45 -4.06
C THR A 9 -3.45 -2.15 -4.90
N GLY A 10 -3.31 -2.11 -6.21
CA GLY A 10 -4.39 -1.84 -7.16
C GLY A 10 -3.90 -1.11 -8.39
N GLN A 11 -4.79 -0.94 -9.36
CA GLN A 11 -4.49 -0.24 -10.61
C GLN A 11 -4.10 1.23 -10.41
N PRO A 12 -3.32 1.81 -11.33
CA PRO A 12 -3.07 3.25 -11.35
C PRO A 12 -4.36 4.08 -11.38
N GLY A 13 -4.36 5.19 -10.67
CA GLY A 13 -5.51 6.11 -10.65
C GLY A 13 -6.70 5.69 -9.80
N HIS A 14 -6.62 4.58 -9.06
CA HIS A 14 -7.70 4.13 -8.17
C HIS A 14 -7.69 4.77 -6.78
N GLY A 15 -6.72 5.63 -6.46
CA GLY A 15 -6.68 6.41 -5.22
C GLY A 15 -5.72 5.91 -4.14
N LYS A 16 -4.81 4.96 -4.45
CA LYS A 16 -3.85 4.41 -3.47
C LYS A 16 -2.97 5.48 -2.81
N THR A 17 -2.40 6.38 -3.63
CA THR A 17 -1.50 7.43 -3.14
C THR A 17 -2.21 8.33 -2.14
N PHE A 18 -3.37 8.87 -2.50
CA PHE A 18 -4.17 9.70 -1.60
C PHE A 18 -4.49 8.98 -0.29
N LEU A 19 -5.00 7.75 -0.36
CA LEU A 19 -5.36 6.98 0.83
C LEU A 19 -4.13 6.65 1.69
N GLY A 20 -3.00 6.32 1.07
CA GLY A 20 -1.75 6.05 1.76
C GLY A 20 -1.19 7.28 2.47
N GLU A 21 -1.19 8.44 1.83
CA GLU A 21 -0.77 9.72 2.42
C GLU A 21 -1.67 10.12 3.59
N GLN A 22 -3.00 10.03 3.43
CA GLN A 22 -3.95 10.35 4.50
C GLN A 22 -3.79 9.41 5.70
N LEU A 23 -3.60 8.11 5.47
CA LEU A 23 -3.33 7.16 6.55
C LEU A 23 -2.01 7.48 7.26
N THR A 24 -0.98 7.90 6.52
CA THR A 24 0.31 8.31 7.08
C THR A 24 0.15 9.48 8.04
N GLU A 25 -0.54 10.53 7.63
CA GLU A 25 -0.78 11.70 8.47
C GLU A 25 -1.65 11.38 9.69
N PHE A 26 -2.67 10.55 9.50
CA PHE A 26 -3.49 10.05 10.61
C PHE A 26 -2.66 9.32 11.66
N LEU A 27 -1.84 8.35 11.24
CA LEU A 27 -1.00 7.56 12.16
C LEU A 27 0.07 8.41 12.85
N LYS A 28 0.68 9.36 12.16
CA LYS A 28 1.63 10.32 12.77
C LYS A 28 0.95 11.14 13.87
N THR A 29 -0.29 11.54 13.67
CA THR A 29 -1.05 12.33 14.65
C THR A 29 -1.47 11.48 15.84
N GLU A 30 -2.08 10.33 15.61
CA GLU A 30 -2.57 9.43 16.66
C GLU A 30 -1.43 8.83 17.50
N ARG A 31 -0.27 8.60 16.89
CA ARG A 31 0.87 7.95 17.53
C ARG A 31 1.97 8.90 17.98
N ARG A 32 1.71 10.20 18.00
CA ARG A 32 2.67 11.24 18.41
C ARG A 32 3.38 10.95 19.73
N ASN A 33 2.70 10.28 20.66
CA ASN A 33 3.21 9.91 21.97
C ASN A 33 3.83 8.51 22.02
N TRP A 34 3.84 7.79 20.92
CA TRP A 34 4.40 6.45 20.82
C TRP A 34 5.83 6.57 20.27
N ARG A 35 6.74 5.76 20.80
CA ARG A 35 8.13 5.73 20.31
C ARG A 35 8.23 5.00 18.96
N ARG A 36 7.39 5.38 17.98
CA ARG A 36 7.35 4.80 16.65
C ARG A 36 7.30 5.89 15.61
N ASP A 37 8.10 5.73 14.58
CA ASP A 37 7.99 6.54 13.39
C ASP A 37 7.01 5.91 12.39
N VAL A 38 6.49 6.74 11.51
CA VAL A 38 5.58 6.35 10.44
C VAL A 38 6.22 6.74 9.11
N PHE A 39 6.48 5.74 8.28
CA PHE A 39 7.14 5.94 6.98
C PHE A 39 6.14 5.72 5.84
N TYR A 40 6.27 6.52 4.80
CA TYR A 40 5.52 6.36 3.56
C TYR A 40 6.47 5.99 2.41
N ILE A 41 6.11 4.99 1.63
CA ILE A 41 6.90 4.46 0.51
C ILE A 41 5.99 4.32 -0.71
N ASP A 42 6.39 4.91 -1.82
CA ASP A 42 5.79 4.72 -3.14
C ASP A 42 6.87 4.45 -4.20
N ALA A 43 6.48 4.39 -5.47
CA ALA A 43 7.42 4.13 -6.55
C ALA A 43 8.47 5.25 -6.68
N GLU A 44 8.08 6.51 -6.45
CA GLU A 44 8.98 7.67 -6.50
C GLU A 44 10.03 7.59 -5.39
N THR A 45 9.62 7.26 -4.17
CA THR A 45 10.53 7.02 -3.03
C THR A 45 11.56 5.94 -3.36
N ILE A 46 11.14 4.85 -3.99
CA ILE A 46 12.05 3.76 -4.38
C ILE A 46 13.05 4.23 -5.44
N ASP A 47 12.57 4.99 -6.43
CA ASP A 47 13.42 5.51 -7.49
C ASP A 47 14.48 6.51 -6.97
N GLU A 48 14.14 7.32 -5.99
CA GLU A 48 15.09 8.22 -5.32
C GLU A 48 16.21 7.46 -4.57
N ILE A 49 15.87 6.33 -3.95
CA ILE A 49 16.82 5.53 -3.14
C ILE A 49 17.65 4.59 -4.03
N ALA A 50 17.02 3.98 -5.01
CA ALA A 50 17.62 3.02 -5.94
C ALA A 50 17.24 3.38 -7.38
N PRO A 51 17.83 4.45 -7.95
CA PRO A 51 17.49 4.94 -9.27
C PRO A 51 17.63 3.84 -10.33
N THR A 52 16.62 3.73 -11.14
CA THR A 52 16.56 2.80 -12.26
C THR A 52 16.16 3.56 -13.52
N ASP A 53 16.59 3.10 -14.68
CA ASP A 53 16.33 3.79 -15.93
C ASP A 53 14.84 3.85 -16.29
N SER A 54 13.99 3.13 -15.57
CA SER A 54 12.55 3.08 -15.84
C SER A 54 11.75 2.42 -14.70
N CYS A 55 11.39 3.19 -13.70
CA CYS A 55 10.63 2.75 -12.53
C CYS A 55 9.30 2.02 -12.89
N ILE A 56 8.58 2.51 -13.89
CA ILE A 56 7.31 1.91 -14.34
C ILE A 56 7.53 0.53 -14.98
N LEU A 57 8.59 0.37 -15.75
CA LEU A 57 8.92 -0.91 -16.39
C LEU A 57 9.37 -1.94 -15.36
N GLU A 58 10.02 -1.52 -14.29
CA GLU A 58 10.51 -2.37 -13.23
C GLU A 58 9.42 -2.82 -12.27
N GLU A 59 8.36 -2.05 -12.11
CA GLU A 59 7.19 -2.50 -11.38
C GLU A 59 6.52 -3.69 -12.07
N LYS A 60 6.60 -3.78 -13.41
CA LYS A 60 6.11 -4.92 -14.18
C LYS A 60 6.85 -6.23 -13.88
N ASP A 61 8.13 -6.18 -13.68
CA ASP A 61 8.95 -7.36 -13.37
C ASP A 61 9.16 -7.60 -11.88
N GLY A 62 8.54 -6.75 -11.03
CA GLY A 62 8.51 -6.92 -9.59
C GLY A 62 9.73 -6.41 -8.85
N ARG A 63 10.73 -5.79 -9.50
CA ARG A 63 11.94 -5.28 -8.81
C ARG A 63 11.65 -4.14 -7.86
N VAL A 64 10.86 -3.16 -8.27
CA VAL A 64 10.43 -2.06 -7.41
C VAL A 64 9.68 -2.58 -6.18
N VAL A 65 8.80 -3.54 -6.38
CA VAL A 65 8.06 -4.20 -5.30
C VAL A 65 9.01 -4.92 -4.35
N THR A 66 10.02 -5.62 -4.86
CA THR A 66 11.03 -6.29 -4.03
C THR A 66 11.80 -5.29 -3.16
N HIS A 67 12.24 -4.16 -3.71
CA HIS A 67 12.90 -3.11 -2.94
C HIS A 67 11.99 -2.55 -1.84
N ALA A 68 10.74 -2.26 -2.16
CA ALA A 68 9.77 -1.80 -1.18
C ALA A 68 9.52 -2.82 -0.08
N GLN A 69 9.46 -4.11 -0.40
CA GLN A 69 9.33 -5.19 0.58
C GLN A 69 10.54 -5.25 1.52
N MET A 70 11.75 -5.16 0.99
CA MET A 70 12.97 -5.15 1.82
C MET A 70 13.01 -3.96 2.77
N ILE A 71 12.74 -2.74 2.27
CA ILE A 71 12.77 -1.53 3.07
C ILE A 71 11.67 -1.53 4.12
N SER A 72 10.44 -1.85 3.72
CA SER A 72 9.29 -1.88 4.66
C SER A 72 9.46 -2.95 5.72
N GLY A 73 9.97 -4.13 5.37
CA GLY A 73 10.28 -5.20 6.31
C GLY A 73 11.35 -4.78 7.33
N PHE A 74 12.42 -4.15 6.88
CA PHE A 74 13.47 -3.65 7.77
C PHE A 74 12.95 -2.59 8.75
N LEU A 75 12.21 -1.60 8.27
CA LEU A 75 11.64 -0.54 9.11
C LEU A 75 10.62 -1.11 10.10
N ASN A 76 9.78 -2.04 9.67
CA ASN A 76 8.81 -2.69 10.54
C ASN A 76 9.47 -3.53 11.63
N ASN A 77 10.50 -4.32 11.29
CA ASN A 77 11.26 -5.08 12.27
C ASN A 77 12.00 -4.19 13.29
N SER A 78 12.26 -2.93 12.92
CA SER A 78 12.79 -1.89 13.83
C SER A 78 11.69 -1.23 14.68
N GLY A 79 10.45 -1.69 14.61
CA GLY A 79 9.35 -1.24 15.44
C GLY A 79 8.49 -0.12 14.85
N ASN A 80 8.69 0.24 13.59
CA ASN A 80 8.00 1.35 12.94
C ASN A 80 6.76 0.92 12.15
N ASP A 81 5.84 1.85 11.93
CA ASP A 81 4.74 1.68 10.99
C ASP A 81 5.17 2.13 9.59
N VAL A 82 4.77 1.36 8.59
CA VAL A 82 5.13 1.64 7.20
C VAL A 82 3.90 1.57 6.31
N ILE A 83 3.67 2.61 5.54
CA ILE A 83 2.65 2.66 4.52
C ILE A 83 3.31 2.52 3.15
N VAL A 84 2.85 1.57 2.35
CA VAL A 84 3.37 1.33 1.00
C VAL A 84 2.24 1.50 -0.01
N SER A 85 2.44 2.34 -1.02
CA SER A 85 1.48 2.56 -2.11
C SER A 85 2.11 2.24 -3.45
N LEU A 86 1.89 1.03 -3.93
CA LEU A 86 2.38 0.53 -5.21
C LEU A 86 1.29 -0.20 -5.98
N ILE A 87 1.44 -0.37 -7.28
CA ILE A 87 0.57 -1.23 -8.08
C ILE A 87 0.70 -2.68 -7.60
N SER A 88 1.93 -3.15 -7.43
CA SER A 88 2.25 -4.52 -6.98
C SER A 88 1.47 -5.59 -7.75
N PRO A 89 1.64 -5.70 -9.08
CA PRO A 89 0.71 -6.46 -9.92
C PRO A 89 0.75 -7.97 -9.70
N ILE A 90 1.86 -8.51 -9.21
CA ILE A 90 2.09 -9.95 -9.08
C ILE A 90 1.57 -10.46 -7.74
N ARG A 91 0.43 -11.16 -7.76
CA ARG A 91 -0.20 -11.70 -6.54
C ARG A 91 0.73 -12.61 -5.73
N LYS A 92 1.43 -13.52 -6.40
CA LYS A 92 2.36 -14.44 -5.73
C LYS A 92 3.43 -13.70 -4.92
N GLN A 93 3.97 -12.61 -5.46
CA GLN A 93 4.96 -11.80 -4.75
C GLN A 93 4.39 -11.18 -3.46
N ARG A 94 3.15 -10.65 -3.51
CA ARG A 94 2.45 -10.14 -2.33
C ARG A 94 2.18 -11.23 -1.30
N GLU A 95 1.68 -12.39 -1.74
CA GLU A 95 1.36 -13.53 -0.87
C GLU A 95 2.58 -14.07 -0.14
N VAL A 96 3.73 -14.20 -0.83
CA VAL A 96 4.99 -14.61 -0.21
C VAL A 96 5.40 -13.62 0.87
N PHE A 97 5.33 -12.33 0.59
CA PHE A 97 5.69 -11.30 1.56
C PHE A 97 4.75 -11.30 2.78
N LYS A 98 3.44 -11.45 2.57
CA LYS A 98 2.47 -11.62 3.67
C LYS A 98 2.80 -12.84 4.53
N THR A 99 3.24 -13.92 3.94
CA THR A 99 3.63 -15.12 4.70
C THR A 99 4.82 -14.84 5.62
N TYR A 100 5.82 -14.07 5.15
CA TYR A 100 6.98 -13.70 5.96
C TYR A 100 6.64 -12.70 7.07
N MET A 101 5.80 -11.72 6.78
CA MET A 101 5.47 -10.65 7.74
C MET A 101 4.36 -11.06 8.73
N GLY A 102 3.59 -12.09 8.41
CA GLY A 102 2.52 -12.60 9.27
C GLY A 102 1.48 -11.54 9.63
N GLU A 103 1.19 -11.37 10.90
CA GLU A 103 0.21 -10.39 11.40
C GLU A 103 0.70 -8.94 11.32
N SER A 104 1.96 -8.72 11.03
CA SER A 104 2.53 -7.36 10.92
C SER A 104 2.14 -6.64 9.63
N ILE A 105 1.58 -7.34 8.63
CA ILE A 105 1.19 -6.75 7.36
C ILE A 105 -0.32 -6.81 7.12
N VAL A 106 -0.87 -5.71 6.61
CA VAL A 106 -2.25 -5.58 6.15
C VAL A 106 -2.23 -5.20 4.68
N GLU A 107 -2.75 -6.07 3.82
CA GLU A 107 -2.94 -5.78 2.40
C GLU A 107 -4.25 -5.03 2.20
N ILE A 108 -4.19 -3.88 1.54
CA ILE A 108 -5.35 -3.02 1.23
C ILE A 108 -5.49 -2.94 -0.29
N TYR A 109 -6.55 -3.54 -0.80
CA TYR A 109 -6.85 -3.55 -2.22
C TYR A 109 -7.78 -2.41 -2.59
N VAL A 110 -7.25 -1.42 -3.32
CA VAL A 110 -8.00 -0.26 -3.80
C VAL A 110 -8.44 -0.52 -5.23
N HIS A 111 -9.74 -0.53 -5.46
CA HIS A 111 -10.31 -0.76 -6.77
C HIS A 111 -11.40 0.26 -7.11
N ASN A 112 -11.66 0.41 -8.42
CA ASN A 112 -12.67 1.32 -8.93
C ASN A 112 -13.36 0.70 -10.14
N GLY A 113 -14.68 0.54 -10.08
CA GLY A 113 -15.50 -0.07 -11.13
C GLY A 113 -15.99 0.91 -12.19
N ASP A 114 -15.74 2.23 -12.09
CA ASP A 114 -16.25 3.26 -13.02
C ASP A 114 -15.63 3.21 -14.40
N GLY A 115 -14.83 2.19 -14.70
CA GLY A 115 -14.16 2.09 -16.00
C GLY A 115 -13.18 3.23 -16.27
N ARG A 116 -12.76 3.96 -15.24
CA ARG A 116 -11.66 4.93 -15.30
C ARG A 116 -10.35 4.21 -15.63
N LYS A 117 -10.35 3.57 -16.78
CA LYS A 117 -9.14 3.18 -17.48
C LYS A 117 -8.49 4.51 -17.84
N THR A 118 -7.64 5.01 -16.95
CA THR A 118 -6.70 6.04 -17.37
C THR A 118 -5.87 5.37 -18.46
N LYS A 119 -6.14 5.72 -19.71
CA LYS A 119 -5.65 5.05 -20.94
C LYS A 119 -4.13 4.91 -21.01
N LEU A 120 -3.39 5.54 -20.12
CA LEU A 120 -1.94 5.66 -20.17
C LEU A 120 -1.18 4.68 -19.27
N ASN A 121 -1.79 4.09 -18.21
CA ASN A 121 -1.04 3.32 -17.23
C ASN A 121 -1.76 2.09 -16.68
N TYR A 122 -2.78 1.58 -17.37
CA TYR A 122 -3.50 0.38 -16.92
C TYR A 122 -2.61 -0.87 -17.08
N PHE A 123 -2.50 -1.65 -16.02
CA PHE A 123 -1.78 -2.92 -16.03
C PHE A 123 -2.72 -4.05 -16.43
N GLU A 124 -2.58 -4.58 -17.65
CA GLU A 124 -3.43 -5.65 -18.17
C GLU A 124 -3.28 -6.96 -17.36
N ASN A 125 -2.10 -7.18 -16.81
CA ASN A 125 -1.76 -8.40 -16.07
C ASN A 125 -1.77 -8.18 -14.54
N TYR A 126 -2.53 -7.21 -14.03
CA TYR A 126 -2.71 -7.05 -12.60
C TYR A 126 -3.53 -8.22 -12.04
N GLU A 127 -2.97 -8.88 -11.03
CA GLU A 127 -3.59 -10.01 -10.34
C GLU A 127 -4.23 -9.55 -9.03
N GLU A 128 -5.56 -9.54 -8.97
CA GLU A 128 -6.29 -9.16 -7.76
C GLU A 128 -5.97 -10.08 -6.58
N PRO A 129 -5.97 -9.57 -5.32
CA PRO A 129 -5.83 -10.42 -4.15
C PRO A 129 -7.04 -11.34 -4.01
N THR A 130 -6.83 -12.52 -3.42
CA THR A 130 -7.88 -13.55 -3.26
C THR A 130 -8.16 -13.90 -1.80
N LYS A 131 -7.26 -13.54 -0.88
CA LYS A 131 -7.40 -13.85 0.55
C LYS A 131 -6.64 -12.85 1.42
N ASN A 132 -7.12 -12.68 2.65
CA ASN A 132 -6.46 -11.88 3.69
C ASN A 132 -6.12 -10.46 3.21
N PHE A 133 -7.11 -9.71 2.79
CA PHE A 133 -6.99 -8.32 2.36
C PHE A 133 -8.22 -7.50 2.74
N ILE A 134 -8.07 -6.20 2.78
CA ILE A 134 -9.15 -5.23 3.01
C ILE A 134 -9.49 -4.56 1.67
N PRO A 135 -10.69 -4.81 1.11
CA PRO A 135 -11.10 -4.14 -0.12
C PRO A 135 -11.58 -2.72 0.17
N ILE A 136 -11.12 -1.76 -0.63
CA ILE A 136 -11.60 -0.38 -0.66
C ILE A 136 -12.11 -0.09 -2.06
N ASP A 137 -13.42 -0.04 -2.21
CA ASP A 137 -14.08 0.37 -3.45
C ASP A 137 -14.19 1.90 -3.46
N THR A 138 -13.59 2.52 -4.46
CA THR A 138 -13.65 3.98 -4.66
C THR A 138 -14.62 4.39 -5.75
N THR A 139 -15.42 3.45 -6.27
CA THR A 139 -16.41 3.69 -7.32
C THR A 139 -17.42 4.75 -6.90
N GLY A 140 -17.52 5.84 -7.66
CA GLY A 140 -18.48 6.92 -7.39
C GLY A 140 -18.25 7.68 -6.09
N LEU A 141 -17.14 7.47 -5.39
CA LEU A 141 -16.84 8.15 -4.13
C LEU A 141 -15.91 9.35 -4.36
N GLU A 142 -16.15 10.40 -3.57
CA GLU A 142 -15.14 11.43 -3.37
C GLU A 142 -13.95 10.86 -2.55
N PRO A 143 -12.73 11.37 -2.75
CA PRO A 143 -11.56 10.87 -2.04
C PRO A 143 -11.70 10.83 -0.52
N ILE A 144 -12.36 11.84 0.06
CA ILE A 144 -12.57 11.93 1.50
C ILE A 144 -13.51 10.83 2.04
N ASP A 145 -14.50 10.42 1.26
CA ASP A 145 -15.44 9.37 1.63
C ASP A 145 -14.75 8.00 1.55
N ALA A 146 -13.90 7.79 0.55
CA ALA A 146 -13.06 6.60 0.45
C ALA A 146 -12.10 6.49 1.64
N TYR A 147 -11.51 7.60 2.07
CA TYR A 147 -10.67 7.67 3.25
C TYR A 147 -11.44 7.35 4.54
N ALA A 148 -12.63 7.92 4.72
CA ALA A 148 -13.49 7.62 5.87
C ALA A 148 -13.83 6.13 5.95
N ASN A 149 -14.13 5.51 4.79
CA ASN A 149 -14.38 4.07 4.68
C ASN A 149 -13.14 3.24 5.06
N LEU A 150 -11.94 3.65 4.62
CA LEU A 150 -10.69 3.00 5.00
C LEU A 150 -10.49 3.01 6.52
N ILE A 151 -10.58 4.18 7.16
CA ILE A 151 -10.40 4.33 8.61
C ILE A 151 -11.44 3.49 9.37
N HIS A 152 -12.70 3.52 8.95
CA HIS A 152 -13.74 2.70 9.55
C HIS A 152 -13.41 1.20 9.50
N LYS A 153 -12.98 0.69 8.35
CA LYS A 153 -12.61 -0.73 8.20
C LYS A 153 -11.40 -1.12 9.03
N LEU A 154 -10.37 -0.25 9.09
CA LEU A 154 -9.18 -0.51 9.90
C LEU A 154 -9.50 -0.55 11.40
N ARG A 155 -10.34 0.37 11.89
CA ARG A 155 -10.78 0.39 13.29
C ARG A 155 -11.61 -0.84 13.65
N ASN A 156 -12.53 -1.26 12.79
CA ASN A 156 -13.38 -2.42 13.05
C ASN A 156 -12.60 -3.75 13.13
N GLN A 157 -11.35 -3.76 12.66
CA GLN A 157 -10.46 -4.92 12.73
C GLN A 157 -9.32 -4.72 13.73
N ASP A 158 -9.38 -3.70 14.59
CA ASP A 158 -8.36 -3.36 15.58
C ASP A 158 -6.95 -3.19 14.97
N LEU A 159 -6.89 -2.61 13.77
CA LEU A 159 -5.64 -2.40 13.02
C LEU A 159 -5.03 -1.02 13.24
N ILE A 160 -5.82 -0.08 13.74
CA ILE A 160 -5.42 1.29 14.10
C ILE A 160 -6.13 1.75 15.37
#